data_f966322084f6750d76066e53e331d537
#
_entry.id   f966322084f6750d76066e53e331d537
#
_cell.length_a   1.000
_cell.length_b   1.000
_cell.length_c   1.000
_cell.angle_alpha   90.00
_cell.angle_beta   90.00
_cell.angle_gamma   90.00
#
_symmetry.space_group_name_H-M   'P 1'
#
loop_
_entity.id
_entity.type
_entity.pdbx_description
1 polymer ?
#
loop_
_entity_poly.entity_id
_entity_poly.type
_entity_poly.pdbx_seq_one_letter_code
_entity_poly.pdbx_strand_id
1 'polypeptide(L)'
;MQSALLLRLLQLASPSLPIGAYTYSQGLESAIENRAVYDENSAYTWISESLSIIADFEAPIVWRLLNAFAERDAATVSHWTECFVAARDTAEFRAETIQMGYSLRKLAMDLKIADDSLQAILSLQSETPLPTAFACAAVALGVPREAALLGMLFSLVENQVLVCVKSVPL
;
A
#
# COMPACT_ATOMS: atom_id res chain seq x y z
N MET A 1 13.21 13.09 12.35
CA MET A 1 13.58 12.36 11.10
C MET A 1 14.50 13.26 10.29
N GLN A 2 15.61 12.73 9.77
CA GLN A 2 16.52 13.52 8.92
C GLN A 2 15.80 13.91 7.61
N SER A 3 16.10 15.11 7.08
CA SER A 3 15.42 15.65 5.88
C SER A 3 15.43 14.69 4.68
N ALA A 4 16.53 13.97 4.46
CA ALA A 4 16.62 12.98 3.38
C ALA A 4 15.64 11.79 3.55
N LEU A 5 15.44 11.32 4.77
CA LEU A 5 14.48 10.24 5.05
C LEU A 5 13.03 10.71 4.89
N LEU A 6 12.74 11.96 5.24
CA LEU A 6 11.44 12.55 4.99
C LEU A 6 11.14 12.62 3.49
N LEU A 7 12.10 13.07 2.67
CA LEU A 7 11.92 13.10 1.22
C LEU A 7 11.66 11.72 0.62
N ARG A 8 12.37 10.68 1.09
CA ARG A 8 12.15 9.29 0.66
C ARG A 8 10.75 8.80 1.02
N LEU A 9 10.29 9.11 2.24
CA LEU A 9 8.93 8.78 2.66
C LEU A 9 7.89 9.48 1.80
N LEU A 10 8.03 10.79 1.55
CA LEU A 10 7.10 11.55 0.71
C LEU A 10 7.07 11.03 -0.73
N GLN A 11 8.22 10.60 -1.29
CA GLN A 11 8.25 9.95 -2.59
C GLN A 11 7.50 8.62 -2.59
N LEU A 12 7.71 7.79 -1.56
CA LEU A 12 7.09 6.47 -1.46
C LEU A 12 5.57 6.55 -1.20
N ALA A 13 5.11 7.56 -0.46
CA ALA A 13 3.71 7.82 -0.16
C ALA A 13 3.00 8.70 -1.21
N SER A 14 3.70 9.16 -2.24
CA SER A 14 3.14 10.08 -3.23
C SER A 14 2.09 9.41 -4.12
N PRO A 15 0.92 10.02 -4.35
CA PRO A 15 -0.05 9.53 -5.33
C PRO A 15 0.49 9.55 -6.77
N SER A 16 1.58 10.31 -7.02
CA SER A 16 2.27 10.34 -8.32
C SER A 16 3.29 9.21 -8.49
N LEU A 17 3.45 8.33 -7.51
CA LEU A 17 4.31 7.15 -7.65
C LEU A 17 3.77 6.29 -8.81
N PRO A 18 4.61 5.92 -9.82
CA PRO A 18 4.13 5.27 -11.04
C PRO A 18 3.85 3.76 -10.82
N ILE A 19 2.98 3.45 -9.87
CA ILE A 19 2.56 2.08 -9.52
C ILE A 19 1.11 1.77 -9.90
N GLY A 20 0.39 2.76 -10.45
CA GLY A 20 -1.00 2.60 -10.85
C GLY A 20 -2.01 2.75 -9.71
N ALA A 21 -1.60 3.12 -8.50
CA ALA A 21 -2.51 3.25 -7.34
C ALA A 21 -3.69 4.21 -7.62
N TYR A 22 -3.45 5.23 -8.43
CA TYR A 22 -4.43 6.21 -8.85
C TYR A 22 -5.61 5.66 -9.68
N THR A 23 -5.44 4.50 -10.30
CA THR A 23 -6.47 3.87 -11.15
C THR A 23 -7.38 2.92 -10.36
N TYR A 24 -7.08 2.70 -9.08
CA TYR A 24 -7.82 1.78 -8.23
C TYR A 24 -8.52 2.52 -7.10
N SER A 25 -9.85 2.48 -7.11
CA SER A 25 -10.70 3.18 -6.14
C SER A 25 -11.09 2.33 -4.93
N GLN A 26 -10.70 1.05 -4.89
CA GLN A 26 -11.08 0.09 -3.84
C GLN A 26 -12.60 0.03 -3.60
N GLY A 27 -13.38 0.02 -4.69
CA GLY A 27 -14.83 -0.02 -4.63
C GLY A 27 -15.55 1.32 -4.49
N LEU A 28 -14.83 2.42 -4.26
CA LEU A 28 -15.43 3.75 -4.05
C LEU A 28 -16.16 4.26 -5.30
N GLU A 29 -15.63 4.05 -6.51
CA GLU A 29 -16.33 4.41 -7.75
C GLU A 29 -17.67 3.70 -7.87
N SER A 30 -17.70 2.41 -7.58
CA SER A 30 -18.95 1.64 -7.55
C SER A 30 -19.93 2.16 -6.49
N ALA A 31 -19.44 2.56 -5.32
CA ALA A 31 -20.27 3.18 -4.28
C ALA A 31 -20.85 4.53 -4.71
N ILE A 32 -20.09 5.33 -5.48
CA ILE A 32 -20.55 6.59 -6.06
C ILE A 32 -21.61 6.34 -7.14
N GLU A 33 -21.38 5.40 -8.05
CA GLU A 33 -22.34 5.01 -9.09
C GLU A 33 -23.68 4.53 -8.51
N ASN A 34 -23.62 3.75 -7.43
CA ASN A 34 -24.78 3.24 -6.72
C ASN A 34 -25.40 4.25 -5.73
N ARG A 35 -24.90 5.47 -5.67
CA ARG A 35 -25.34 6.53 -4.76
C ARG A 35 -25.24 6.19 -3.28
N ALA A 36 -24.34 5.31 -2.89
CA ALA A 36 -23.94 5.11 -1.50
C ALA A 36 -23.04 6.26 -1.02
N VAL A 37 -22.23 6.82 -1.93
CA VAL A 37 -21.44 8.02 -1.71
C VAL A 37 -21.86 9.08 -2.72
N TYR A 38 -22.37 10.23 -2.26
CA TYR A 38 -22.98 11.26 -3.12
C TYR A 38 -22.78 12.70 -2.64
N ASP A 39 -22.23 12.90 -1.43
CA ASP A 39 -21.93 14.20 -0.83
C ASP A 39 -20.74 14.08 0.15
N GLU A 40 -20.35 15.23 0.74
CA GLU A 40 -19.23 15.31 1.69
C GLU A 40 -19.41 14.36 2.89
N ASN A 41 -20.62 14.30 3.47
CA ASN A 41 -20.87 13.49 4.67
C ASN A 41 -20.78 11.99 4.37
N SER A 42 -21.37 11.53 3.28
CA SER A 42 -21.28 10.12 2.85
C SER A 42 -19.86 9.75 2.43
N ALA A 43 -19.10 10.66 1.80
CA ALA A 43 -17.69 10.46 1.48
C ALA A 43 -16.84 10.33 2.76
N TYR A 44 -17.04 11.22 3.73
CA TYR A 44 -16.35 11.15 5.03
C TYR A 44 -16.64 9.83 5.75
N THR A 45 -17.90 9.40 5.79
CA THR A 45 -18.30 8.14 6.42
C THR A 45 -17.61 6.96 5.73
N TRP A 46 -17.67 6.88 4.40
CA TRP A 46 -17.03 5.82 3.62
C TRP A 46 -15.52 5.72 3.89
N ILE A 47 -14.81 6.85 3.82
CA ILE A 47 -13.36 6.89 4.02
C ILE A 47 -13.01 6.51 5.46
N SER A 48 -13.79 6.97 6.45
CA SER A 48 -13.55 6.66 7.87
C SER A 48 -13.76 5.17 8.17
N GLU A 49 -14.80 4.56 7.63
CA GLU A 49 -15.08 3.12 7.77
C GLU A 49 -14.01 2.28 7.05
N SER A 50 -13.64 2.67 5.82
CA SER A 50 -12.56 2.03 5.07
C SER A 50 -11.23 2.09 5.84
N LEU A 51 -10.89 3.25 6.42
CA LEU A 51 -9.68 3.40 7.23
C LEU A 51 -9.71 2.51 8.48
N SER A 52 -10.88 2.33 9.11
CA SER A 52 -11.01 1.42 10.25
C SER A 52 -10.72 -0.03 9.85
N ILE A 53 -11.26 -0.49 8.72
CA ILE A 53 -10.98 -1.84 8.18
C ILE A 53 -9.48 -2.01 7.88
N ILE A 54 -8.87 -1.01 7.23
CA ILE A 54 -7.45 -1.00 6.92
C ILE A 54 -6.61 -1.05 8.20
N ALA A 55 -6.98 -0.28 9.24
CA ALA A 55 -6.29 -0.25 10.52
C ALA A 55 -6.34 -1.58 11.25
N ASP A 56 -7.47 -2.29 11.17
CA ASP A 56 -7.66 -3.57 11.87
C ASP A 56 -7.00 -4.76 11.15
N PHE A 57 -6.84 -4.69 9.85
CA PHE A 57 -6.33 -5.81 9.05
C PHE A 57 -5.00 -5.49 8.32
N GLU A 58 -4.97 -4.49 7.45
CA GLU A 58 -3.79 -4.23 6.60
C GLU A 58 -2.62 -3.64 7.39
N ALA A 59 -2.88 -2.69 8.27
CA ALA A 59 -1.84 -2.04 9.05
C ALA A 59 -1.04 -3.01 9.94
N PRO A 60 -1.66 -3.98 10.66
CA PRO A 60 -0.94 -5.00 11.39
C PRO A 60 -0.06 -5.90 10.49
N ILE A 61 -0.51 -6.22 9.28
CA ILE A 61 0.28 -7.03 8.32
C ILE A 61 1.46 -6.21 7.81
N VAL A 62 1.24 -4.96 7.40
CA VAL A 62 2.32 -4.05 6.97
C VAL A 62 3.37 -3.90 8.06
N TRP A 63 2.95 -3.73 9.32
CA TRP A 63 3.88 -3.64 10.45
C TRP A 63 4.75 -4.90 10.60
N ARG A 64 4.16 -6.09 10.46
CA ARG A 64 4.89 -7.35 10.51
C ARG A 64 5.85 -7.52 9.33
N LEU A 65 5.42 -7.14 8.13
CA LEU A 65 6.28 -7.15 6.94
C LEU A 65 7.46 -6.19 7.08
N LEU A 66 7.25 -4.97 7.59
CA LEU A 66 8.32 -4.00 7.85
C LEU A 66 9.36 -4.55 8.83
N ASN A 67 8.92 -5.23 9.90
CA ASN A 67 9.83 -5.88 10.85
C ASN A 67 10.58 -7.04 10.19
N ALA A 68 9.86 -7.94 9.52
CA ALA A 68 10.45 -9.11 8.87
C ALA A 68 11.50 -8.74 7.80
N PHE A 69 11.22 -7.73 6.98
CA PHE A 69 12.23 -7.22 6.03
C PHE A 69 13.42 -6.58 6.72
N ALA A 70 13.23 -5.82 7.80
CA ALA A 70 14.33 -5.24 8.56
C ALA A 70 15.24 -6.31 9.18
N GLU A 71 14.66 -7.42 9.62
CA GLU A 71 15.36 -8.57 10.20
C GLU A 71 15.84 -9.59 9.14
N ARG A 72 15.51 -9.38 7.85
CA ARG A 72 15.82 -10.31 6.75
C ARG A 72 15.21 -11.71 6.97
N ASP A 73 14.07 -11.78 7.64
CA ASP A 73 13.32 -13.03 7.89
C ASP A 73 12.41 -13.35 6.70
N ALA A 74 12.94 -14.13 5.75
CA ALA A 74 12.22 -14.54 4.55
C ALA A 74 10.97 -15.38 4.85
N ALA A 75 11.02 -16.23 5.88
CA ALA A 75 9.90 -17.10 6.24
C ALA A 75 8.70 -16.28 6.74
N THR A 76 8.96 -15.31 7.61
CA THR A 76 7.93 -14.40 8.13
C THR A 76 7.38 -13.49 7.02
N VAL A 77 8.22 -13.02 6.07
CA VAL A 77 7.74 -12.27 4.90
C VAL A 77 6.79 -13.12 4.07
N SER A 78 7.16 -14.38 3.74
CA SER A 78 6.30 -15.27 2.96
C SER A 78 4.97 -15.52 3.67
N HIS A 79 5.01 -15.85 4.96
CA HIS A 79 3.80 -16.09 5.74
C HIS A 79 2.81 -14.91 5.69
N TRP A 80 3.26 -13.68 5.98
CA TRP A 80 2.35 -12.52 5.99
C TRP A 80 1.93 -12.08 4.59
N THR A 81 2.75 -12.31 3.58
CA THR A 81 2.38 -12.09 2.18
C THR A 81 1.25 -13.04 1.77
N GLU A 82 1.35 -14.32 2.07
CA GLU A 82 0.32 -15.33 1.80
C GLU A 82 -0.97 -15.03 2.57
N CYS A 83 -0.89 -14.70 3.87
CA CYS A 83 -2.03 -14.30 4.68
C CYS A 83 -2.77 -13.10 4.06
N PHE A 84 -2.03 -12.08 3.61
CA PHE A 84 -2.62 -10.90 2.97
C PHE A 84 -3.34 -11.26 1.68
N VAL A 85 -2.71 -12.04 0.81
CA VAL A 85 -3.30 -12.45 -0.48
C VAL A 85 -4.53 -13.34 -0.28
N ALA A 86 -4.46 -14.28 0.66
CA ALA A 86 -5.57 -15.20 0.97
C ALA A 86 -6.80 -14.48 1.53
N ALA A 87 -6.62 -13.34 2.20
CA ALA A 87 -7.71 -12.57 2.79
C ALA A 87 -8.33 -11.54 1.83
N ARG A 88 -7.93 -11.50 0.54
CA ARG A 88 -8.60 -10.63 -0.44
C ARG A 88 -9.92 -11.26 -0.89
N ASP A 89 -11.02 -10.58 -0.59
CA ASP A 89 -12.39 -11.10 -0.76
C ASP A 89 -12.76 -11.34 -2.22
N THR A 90 -12.24 -10.50 -3.14
CA THR A 90 -12.56 -10.60 -4.55
C THR A 90 -11.31 -10.77 -5.42
N ALA A 91 -11.50 -11.36 -6.60
CA ALA A 91 -10.44 -11.51 -7.60
C ALA A 91 -9.91 -10.14 -8.06
N GLU A 92 -10.79 -9.13 -8.13
CA GLU A 92 -10.45 -7.77 -8.52
C GLU A 92 -9.53 -7.11 -7.49
N PHE A 93 -9.90 -7.10 -6.21
CA PHE A 93 -9.06 -6.54 -5.14
C PHE A 93 -7.71 -7.26 -5.03
N ARG A 94 -7.71 -8.57 -5.25
CA ARG A 94 -6.46 -9.33 -5.31
C ARG A 94 -5.60 -8.90 -6.49
N ALA A 95 -6.18 -8.80 -7.69
CA ALA A 95 -5.46 -8.39 -8.90
C ALA A 95 -4.89 -6.98 -8.78
N GLU A 96 -5.67 -6.02 -8.24
CA GLU A 96 -5.24 -4.64 -8.00
C GLU A 96 -3.97 -4.58 -7.13
N THR A 97 -4.00 -5.21 -5.95
CA THR A 97 -2.86 -5.16 -5.03
C THR A 97 -1.62 -5.84 -5.58
N ILE A 98 -1.78 -6.95 -6.33
CA ILE A 98 -0.66 -7.65 -6.99
C ILE A 98 -0.08 -6.79 -8.12
N GLN A 99 -0.93 -6.15 -8.93
CA GLN A 99 -0.47 -5.27 -10.01
C GLN A 99 0.30 -4.06 -9.49
N MET A 100 -0.19 -3.42 -8.43
CA MET A 100 0.53 -2.32 -7.77
C MET A 100 1.84 -2.77 -7.15
N GLY A 101 1.84 -3.92 -6.49
CA GLY A 101 3.03 -4.52 -5.89
C GLY A 101 4.09 -4.88 -6.94
N TYR A 102 3.67 -5.48 -8.07
CA TYR A 102 4.55 -5.75 -9.19
C TYR A 102 5.19 -4.47 -9.73
N SER A 103 4.39 -3.41 -9.93
CA SER A 103 4.88 -2.12 -10.43
C SER A 103 5.89 -1.48 -9.47
N LEU A 104 5.62 -1.51 -8.16
CA LEU A 104 6.53 -0.98 -7.15
C LEU A 104 7.82 -1.79 -7.06
N ARG A 105 7.72 -3.12 -7.09
CA ARG A 105 8.88 -4.00 -7.12
C ARG A 105 9.76 -3.70 -8.33
N LYS A 106 9.17 -3.60 -9.53
CA LYS A 106 9.88 -3.26 -10.75
C LYS A 106 10.58 -1.91 -10.64
N LEU A 107 9.86 -0.88 -10.17
CA LEU A 107 10.43 0.45 -9.96
C LEU A 107 11.62 0.40 -8.99
N ALA A 108 11.49 -0.32 -7.87
CA ALA A 108 12.56 -0.47 -6.87
C ALA A 108 13.79 -1.18 -7.45
N MET A 109 13.61 -2.16 -8.33
CA MET A 109 14.69 -2.84 -9.04
C MET A 109 15.37 -1.91 -10.06
N ASP A 110 14.61 -1.21 -10.89
CA ASP A 110 15.12 -0.29 -11.91
C ASP A 110 15.95 0.85 -11.28
N LEU A 111 15.52 1.34 -10.12
CA LEU A 111 16.21 2.37 -9.34
C LEU A 111 17.30 1.80 -8.41
N LYS A 112 17.51 0.49 -8.38
CA LYS A 112 18.48 -0.20 -7.51
C LYS A 112 18.34 0.19 -6.03
N ILE A 113 17.11 0.32 -5.55
CA ILE A 113 16.80 0.72 -4.17
C ILE A 113 17.13 -0.40 -3.19
N ALA A 114 16.69 -1.63 -3.48
CA ALA A 114 16.87 -2.79 -2.62
C ALA A 114 18.23 -3.46 -2.86
N ASP A 115 18.89 -3.86 -1.77
CA ASP A 115 20.08 -4.70 -1.82
C ASP A 115 19.76 -6.14 -2.26
N ASP A 116 20.81 -6.93 -2.57
CA ASP A 116 20.66 -8.31 -3.05
C ASP A 116 19.88 -9.20 -2.07
N SER A 117 20.02 -8.99 -0.78
CA SER A 117 19.31 -9.75 0.27
C SER A 117 17.81 -9.49 0.22
N LEU A 118 17.40 -8.22 0.14
CA LEU A 118 16.00 -7.84 0.01
C LEU A 118 15.38 -8.32 -1.30
N GLN A 119 16.14 -8.23 -2.39
CA GLN A 119 15.71 -8.74 -3.69
C GLN A 119 15.52 -10.27 -3.67
N ALA A 120 16.42 -11.00 -3.02
CA ALA A 120 16.31 -12.44 -2.84
C ALA A 120 15.02 -12.81 -2.10
N ILE A 121 14.69 -12.12 -0.99
CA ILE A 121 13.46 -12.34 -0.22
C ILE A 121 12.21 -12.07 -1.09
N LEU A 122 12.19 -10.98 -1.85
CA LEU A 122 11.07 -10.70 -2.76
C LEU A 122 10.93 -11.76 -3.86
N SER A 123 12.04 -12.35 -4.30
CA SER A 123 12.04 -13.36 -5.37
C SER A 123 11.49 -14.71 -4.92
N LEU A 124 11.41 -14.96 -3.62
CA LEU A 124 10.77 -16.14 -3.06
C LEU A 124 9.24 -16.07 -3.11
N GLN A 125 8.68 -14.86 -3.26
CA GLN A 125 7.23 -14.67 -3.28
C GLN A 125 6.65 -15.06 -4.64
N SER A 126 5.66 -15.95 -4.66
CA SER A 126 4.89 -16.31 -5.87
C SER A 126 4.11 -15.10 -6.40
N GLU A 127 3.57 -14.28 -5.50
CA GLU A 127 2.88 -13.04 -5.76
C GLU A 127 3.42 -11.97 -4.82
N THR A 128 3.57 -10.75 -5.31
CA THR A 128 4.07 -9.63 -4.50
C THR A 128 2.99 -8.54 -4.42
N PRO A 129 2.09 -8.60 -3.43
CA PRO A 129 1.08 -7.55 -3.26
C PRO A 129 1.71 -6.24 -2.80
N LEU A 130 0.97 -5.13 -2.94
CA LEU A 130 1.44 -3.79 -2.59
C LEU A 130 2.06 -3.70 -1.18
N PRO A 131 1.46 -4.22 -0.11
CA PRO A 131 2.06 -4.15 1.23
C PRO A 131 3.45 -4.77 1.32
N THR A 132 3.67 -5.90 0.65
CA THR A 132 4.96 -6.60 0.64
C THR A 132 6.02 -5.79 -0.12
N ALA A 133 5.70 -5.30 -1.32
CA ALA A 133 6.61 -4.45 -2.09
C ALA A 133 6.91 -3.13 -1.37
N PHE A 134 5.90 -2.52 -0.76
CA PHE A 134 6.04 -1.27 0.00
C PHE A 134 6.96 -1.45 1.22
N ALA A 135 6.74 -2.50 2.01
CA ALA A 135 7.56 -2.76 3.19
C ALA A 135 9.03 -2.99 2.81
N CYS A 136 9.29 -3.75 1.75
CA CYS A 136 10.64 -3.94 1.21
C CYS A 136 11.27 -2.60 0.79
N ALA A 137 10.57 -1.79 0.00
CA ALA A 137 11.07 -0.49 -0.47
C ALA A 137 11.33 0.49 0.69
N ALA A 138 10.44 0.54 1.68
CA ALA A 138 10.60 1.39 2.85
C ALA A 138 11.85 1.02 3.67
N VAL A 139 12.07 -0.28 3.90
CA VAL A 139 13.27 -0.78 4.60
C VAL A 139 14.53 -0.50 3.79
N ALA A 140 14.50 -0.74 2.49
CA ALA A 140 15.63 -0.48 1.58
C ALA A 140 16.03 1.01 1.56
N LEU A 141 15.05 1.90 1.64
CA LEU A 141 15.27 3.36 1.72
C LEU A 141 15.67 3.83 3.11
N GLY A 142 15.68 2.96 4.12
CA GLY A 142 15.99 3.30 5.50
C GLY A 142 14.92 4.17 6.17
N VAL A 143 13.69 4.15 5.68
CA VAL A 143 12.57 4.87 6.29
C VAL A 143 12.21 4.22 7.63
N PRO A 144 12.06 4.98 8.73
CA PRO A 144 11.63 4.43 10.01
C PRO A 144 10.28 3.71 9.87
N ARG A 145 10.16 2.53 10.47
CA ARG A 145 8.99 1.64 10.31
C ARG A 145 7.65 2.30 10.63
N GLU A 146 7.59 3.06 11.73
CA GLU A 146 6.38 3.82 12.10
C GLU A 146 6.03 4.87 11.05
N ALA A 147 7.03 5.61 10.55
CA ALA A 147 6.82 6.61 9.51
C ALA A 147 6.38 5.94 8.19
N ALA A 148 6.94 4.78 7.85
CA ALA A 148 6.55 4.01 6.67
C ALA A 148 5.08 3.54 6.76
N LEU A 149 4.67 2.99 7.91
CA LEU A 149 3.28 2.59 8.14
C LEU A 149 2.32 3.78 8.01
N LEU A 150 2.62 4.90 8.68
CA LEU A 150 1.80 6.11 8.59
C LEU A 150 1.76 6.66 7.17
N GLY A 151 2.87 6.64 6.43
CA GLY A 151 2.93 7.06 5.04
C GLY A 151 2.08 6.19 4.12
N MET A 152 2.04 4.89 4.35
CA MET A 152 1.16 3.99 3.59
C MET A 152 -0.32 4.27 3.89
N LEU A 153 -0.69 4.38 5.16
CA LEU A 153 -2.07 4.71 5.55
C LEU A 153 -2.51 6.07 4.98
N PHE A 154 -1.63 7.07 5.05
CA PHE A 154 -1.88 8.37 4.44
C PHE A 154 -2.12 8.27 2.93
N SER A 155 -1.29 7.53 2.19
CA SER A 155 -1.45 7.38 0.74
C SER A 155 -2.75 6.68 0.35
N LEU A 156 -3.21 5.71 1.14
CA LEU A 156 -4.49 5.03 0.92
C LEU A 156 -5.67 5.98 1.10
N VAL A 157 -5.67 6.76 2.18
CA VAL A 157 -6.71 7.78 2.44
C VAL A 157 -6.68 8.86 1.37
N GLU A 158 -5.49 9.39 1.04
CA GLU A 158 -5.34 10.43 0.01
C GLU A 158 -5.87 9.97 -1.35
N ASN A 159 -5.62 8.71 -1.74
CA ASN A 159 -6.17 8.17 -2.97
C ASN A 159 -7.71 8.18 -2.98
N GLN A 160 -8.35 7.77 -1.90
CA GLN A 160 -9.81 7.81 -1.77
C GLN A 160 -10.36 9.24 -1.80
N VAL A 161 -9.71 10.18 -1.09
CA VAL A 161 -10.07 11.61 -1.14
C VAL A 161 -9.97 12.15 -2.57
N LEU A 162 -8.92 11.81 -3.31
CA LEU A 162 -8.76 12.24 -4.71
C LEU A 162 -9.86 11.68 -5.62
N VAL A 163 -10.34 10.46 -5.40
CA VAL A 163 -11.49 9.90 -6.12
C VAL A 163 -12.76 10.71 -5.80
N CYS A 164 -13.03 10.99 -4.51
CA CYS A 164 -14.18 11.79 -4.10
C CYS A 164 -14.15 13.20 -4.73
N VAL A 165 -13.01 13.89 -4.65
CA VAL A 165 -12.86 15.26 -5.22
C VAL A 165 -13.19 15.31 -6.71
N LYS A 166 -13.00 14.22 -7.45
CA LYS A 166 -13.29 14.18 -8.89
C LYS A 166 -14.72 13.79 -9.21
N SER A 167 -15.34 12.97 -8.37
CA SER A 167 -16.54 12.23 -8.72
C SER A 167 -17.75 12.60 -7.85
N VAL A 168 -17.55 13.30 -6.74
CA VAL A 168 -18.60 13.73 -5.80
C VAL A 168 -18.67 15.26 -5.76
N PRO A 169 -19.87 15.87 -5.80
CA PRO A 169 -20.02 17.30 -5.56
C PRO A 169 -19.75 17.62 -4.10
N LEU A 170 -18.54 18.08 -3.81
CA LEU A 170 -18.06 18.45 -2.48
C LEU A 170 -18.24 19.93 -2.21
#